data_ae9be20dd07bb42f8c3cbdb2bd18a485
#
_entry.id   ae9be20dd07bb42f8c3cbdb2bd18a485
#
_cell.length_a   1.000
_cell.length_b   1.000
_cell.length_c   1.000
_cell.angle_alpha   90.00
_cell.angle_beta   90.00
_cell.angle_gamma   90.00
#
_symmetry.space_group_name_H-M   'P 1'
#
loop_
_entity.id
_entity.type
_entity.pdbx_description
1 polymer ?
#
loop_
_entity_poly.entity_id
_entity_poly.type
_entity_poly.pdbx_seq_one_letter_code
_entity_poly.pdbx_strand_id
1 'polypeptide(L)'
;MRRALFSCFCGLLWISSGWAADPLGTININLHGNVVDFSCTVNTADIDKTVDLGRWPTTQLLNAGDTTALVPFSLRLEGCPPGSVAILFTGTPASDTNLLALDDPAMAQTVAIELRNSDRSRLALGEASPTEEVDANGNVTLNFFANYRALASGVR
;
A
#
# COMPACT_ATOMS: atom_id res chain seq x y z
N MET A 1 -7.43 -8.72 -70.85
CA MET A 1 -6.37 -7.85 -70.33
C MET A 1 -6.98 -6.63 -69.69
N ARG A 2 -7.03 -6.57 -68.37
CA ARG A 2 -7.07 -5.34 -67.56
C ARG A 2 -7.11 -5.73 -66.11
N ARG A 3 -5.98 -5.47 -65.47
CA ARG A 3 -5.76 -5.70 -64.04
C ARG A 3 -6.45 -4.59 -63.25
N ALA A 4 -7.35 -4.90 -62.33
CA ALA A 4 -7.87 -3.98 -61.35
C ALA A 4 -7.11 -4.20 -60.04
N LEU A 5 -6.34 -3.21 -59.62
CA LEU A 5 -5.69 -3.13 -58.30
C LEU A 5 -6.72 -2.74 -57.26
N PHE A 6 -6.99 -3.64 -56.31
CA PHE A 6 -7.71 -3.32 -55.11
C PHE A 6 -6.71 -2.83 -54.05
N SER A 7 -6.75 -1.53 -53.80
CA SER A 7 -6.02 -0.91 -52.71
C SER A 7 -6.76 -1.14 -51.40
N CYS A 8 -6.19 -2.02 -50.53
CA CYS A 8 -6.72 -2.27 -49.21
C CYS A 8 -6.18 -1.18 -48.27
N PHE A 9 -7.05 -0.22 -47.92
CA PHE A 9 -6.74 0.83 -46.95
C PHE A 9 -6.95 0.29 -45.53
N CYS A 10 -5.87 -0.15 -44.91
CA CYS A 10 -5.88 -0.65 -43.53
C CYS A 10 -5.83 0.53 -42.59
N GLY A 11 -7.01 0.93 -42.09
CA GLY A 11 -7.13 1.96 -41.06
C GLY A 11 -6.58 1.45 -39.72
N LEU A 12 -5.47 2.01 -39.26
CA LEU A 12 -4.97 1.80 -37.91
C LEU A 12 -5.90 2.51 -36.91
N LEU A 13 -6.71 1.73 -36.22
CA LEU A 13 -7.39 2.19 -35.02
C LEU A 13 -6.36 2.28 -33.90
N TRP A 14 -5.98 3.48 -33.56
CA TRP A 14 -5.22 3.77 -32.34
C TRP A 14 -6.16 3.66 -31.15
N ILE A 15 -6.07 2.55 -30.44
CA ILE A 15 -6.72 2.41 -29.15
C ILE A 15 -5.83 3.13 -28.15
N SER A 16 -6.19 4.35 -27.80
CA SER A 16 -5.63 5.06 -26.67
C SER A 16 -6.08 4.36 -25.38
N SER A 17 -5.20 3.59 -24.77
CA SER A 17 -5.39 3.07 -23.43
C SER A 17 -5.41 4.26 -22.47
N GLY A 18 -6.61 4.68 -22.09
CA GLY A 18 -6.78 5.65 -21.02
C GLY A 18 -6.26 5.05 -19.72
N TRP A 19 -5.20 5.61 -19.20
CA TRP A 19 -4.74 5.33 -17.84
C TRP A 19 -5.80 5.93 -16.91
N ALA A 20 -6.57 5.08 -16.26
CA ALA A 20 -7.43 5.50 -15.16
C ALA A 20 -6.49 5.96 -14.04
N ALA A 21 -6.49 7.24 -13.75
CA ALA A 21 -5.84 7.75 -12.56
C ALA A 21 -6.53 7.14 -11.34
N ASP A 22 -5.78 6.44 -10.49
CA ASP A 22 -6.29 5.90 -9.24
C ASP A 22 -6.86 7.05 -8.39
N PRO A 23 -8.06 6.87 -7.80
CA PRO A 23 -8.62 7.89 -6.93
C PRO A 23 -7.70 8.11 -5.73
N LEU A 24 -7.38 9.38 -5.48
CA LEU A 24 -6.62 9.83 -4.30
C LEU A 24 -7.21 9.20 -3.02
N GLY A 25 -6.43 8.41 -2.32
CA GLY A 25 -6.83 7.76 -1.06
C GLY A 25 -6.77 6.24 -1.06
N THR A 26 -6.36 5.61 -2.14
CA THR A 26 -6.19 4.16 -2.22
C THR A 26 -4.69 3.81 -2.16
N ILE A 27 -4.30 2.99 -1.19
CA ILE A 27 -2.91 2.48 -1.10
C ILE A 27 -2.91 1.04 -1.54
N ASN A 28 -2.11 0.71 -2.54
CA ASN A 28 -1.73 -0.65 -2.85
C ASN A 28 -0.52 -1.04 -2.00
N ILE A 29 -0.75 -1.86 -0.98
CA ILE A 29 0.35 -2.45 -0.22
C ILE A 29 0.81 -3.69 -0.99
N ASN A 30 1.89 -3.56 -1.76
CA ASN A 30 2.58 -4.70 -2.34
C ASN A 30 3.45 -5.33 -1.26
N LEU A 31 2.98 -6.45 -0.72
CA LEU A 31 3.75 -7.25 0.23
C LEU A 31 4.80 -8.06 -0.51
N HIS A 32 6.02 -7.55 -0.59
CA HIS A 32 7.20 -8.34 -0.91
C HIS A 32 7.84 -8.81 0.39
N GLY A 33 7.43 -9.99 0.86
CA GLY A 33 8.07 -10.64 1.99
C GLY A 33 9.16 -11.57 1.50
N ASN A 34 10.42 -11.31 1.84
CA ASN A 34 11.44 -12.35 1.87
C ASN A 34 11.18 -13.21 3.11
N VAL A 35 10.51 -14.34 2.92
CA VAL A 35 10.36 -15.34 3.98
C VAL A 35 11.67 -16.12 4.04
N VAL A 36 12.53 -15.76 4.98
CA VAL A 36 13.71 -16.54 5.30
C VAL A 36 13.25 -17.64 6.26
N ASP A 37 13.19 -18.87 5.78
CA ASP A 37 12.99 -20.12 6.53
C ASP A 37 11.59 -20.39 7.14
N PHE A 38 10.53 -19.68 6.78
CA PHE A 38 9.16 -20.01 7.18
C PHE A 38 8.26 -20.23 5.97
N SER A 39 7.60 -21.36 5.89
CA SER A 39 6.69 -21.73 4.79
C SER A 39 5.25 -21.20 4.98
N CYS A 40 5.08 -20.00 5.54
CA CYS A 40 3.77 -19.34 5.56
C CYS A 40 3.37 -18.88 4.16
N THR A 41 2.10 -19.04 3.84
CA THR A 41 1.49 -18.51 2.61
C THR A 41 0.60 -17.33 2.97
N VAL A 42 0.73 -16.23 2.24
CA VAL A 42 -0.20 -15.10 2.38
C VAL A 42 -1.55 -15.53 1.81
N ASN A 43 -2.64 -15.27 2.55
CA ASN A 43 -3.99 -15.52 2.04
C ASN A 43 -4.19 -14.77 0.72
N THR A 44 -4.79 -15.42 -0.26
CA THR A 44 -4.93 -14.86 -1.62
C THR A 44 -5.66 -13.53 -1.67
N ALA A 45 -6.58 -13.26 -0.74
CA ALA A 45 -7.28 -12.00 -0.64
C ALA A 45 -6.41 -10.85 -0.11
N ASP A 46 -5.24 -11.16 0.46
CA ASP A 46 -4.32 -10.19 1.06
C ASP A 46 -3.03 -9.99 0.23
N ILE A 47 -2.84 -10.74 -0.87
CA ILE A 47 -1.64 -10.63 -1.74
C ILE A 47 -1.54 -9.24 -2.36
N ASP A 48 -2.65 -8.72 -2.92
CA ASP A 48 -2.73 -7.39 -3.52
C ASP A 48 -3.74 -6.53 -2.74
N LYS A 49 -3.52 -6.43 -1.45
CA LYS A 49 -4.46 -5.74 -0.57
C LYS A 49 -4.44 -4.24 -0.78
N THR A 50 -5.61 -3.69 -1.05
CA THR A 50 -5.85 -2.26 -1.09
C THR A 50 -6.46 -1.79 0.23
N VAL A 51 -5.87 -0.75 0.81
CA VAL A 51 -6.40 -0.08 2.01
C VAL A 51 -6.83 1.33 1.61
N ASP A 52 -8.14 1.59 1.66
CA ASP A 52 -8.68 2.93 1.38
C ASP A 52 -8.55 3.80 2.64
N LEU A 53 -7.69 4.80 2.59
CA LEU A 53 -7.49 5.77 3.68
C LEU A 53 -8.53 6.89 3.71
N GLY A 54 -9.46 6.91 2.75
CA GLY A 54 -10.48 7.93 2.65
C GLY A 54 -9.98 9.27 2.10
N ARG A 55 -10.91 10.19 1.96
CA ARG A 55 -10.65 11.57 1.54
C ARG A 55 -10.76 12.49 2.74
N TRP A 56 -9.73 13.27 2.96
CA TRP A 56 -9.64 14.17 4.11
C TRP A 56 -9.47 15.61 3.66
N PRO A 57 -10.15 16.58 4.29
CA PRO A 57 -9.92 17.97 4.00
C PRO A 57 -8.50 18.39 4.46
N THR A 58 -7.85 19.25 3.70
CA THR A 58 -6.50 19.73 4.04
C THR A 58 -6.45 20.47 5.39
N THR A 59 -7.62 20.93 5.87
CA THR A 59 -7.75 21.54 7.20
C THR A 59 -7.43 20.60 8.36
N GLN A 60 -7.39 19.28 8.13
CA GLN A 60 -6.97 18.31 9.15
C GLN A 60 -5.45 18.06 9.18
N LEU A 61 -4.73 18.60 8.20
CA LEU A 61 -3.30 18.41 8.01
C LEU A 61 -2.57 19.75 7.91
N LEU A 62 -2.96 20.74 8.72
CA LEU A 62 -2.46 22.10 8.66
C LEU A 62 -1.04 22.26 9.19
N ASN A 63 -0.66 21.43 10.16
CA ASN A 63 0.64 21.53 10.80
C ASN A 63 1.44 20.24 10.57
N ALA A 64 2.76 20.39 10.51
CA ALA A 64 3.62 19.23 10.49
C ALA A 64 3.33 18.32 11.71
N GLY A 65 3.12 17.05 11.44
CA GLY A 65 2.77 16.07 12.47
C GLY A 65 1.27 15.82 12.66
N ASP A 66 0.39 16.63 12.07
CA ASP A 66 -1.05 16.35 12.07
C ASP A 66 -1.33 15.03 11.34
N THR A 67 -2.31 14.29 11.83
CA THR A 67 -2.69 12.98 11.27
C THR A 67 -4.19 12.89 11.03
N THR A 68 -4.57 12.09 10.06
CA THR A 68 -5.98 11.69 9.85
C THR A 68 -6.37 10.55 10.77
N ALA A 69 -7.64 10.17 10.76
CA ALA A 69 -8.11 9.02 11.51
C ALA A 69 -7.41 7.72 11.07
N LEU A 70 -7.23 6.81 12.00
CA LEU A 70 -6.61 5.51 11.76
C LEU A 70 -7.59 4.60 11.01
N VAL A 71 -7.12 4.01 9.91
CA VAL A 71 -7.85 3.01 9.15
C VAL A 71 -7.28 1.63 9.46
N PRO A 72 -8.07 0.70 10.01
CA PRO A 72 -7.61 -0.64 10.32
C PRO A 72 -7.49 -1.50 9.07
N PHE A 73 -6.49 -2.35 9.04
CA PHE A 73 -6.36 -3.43 8.07
C PHE A 73 -5.67 -4.64 8.70
N SER A 74 -5.87 -5.81 8.13
CA SER A 74 -5.28 -7.05 8.61
C SER A 74 -4.65 -7.83 7.48
N LEU A 75 -3.62 -8.60 7.80
CA LEU A 75 -2.95 -9.52 6.91
C LEU A 75 -3.05 -10.92 7.50
N ARG A 76 -3.48 -11.88 6.67
CA ARG A 76 -3.67 -13.26 7.06
C ARG A 76 -2.62 -14.14 6.41
N LEU A 77 -1.97 -14.96 7.23
CA LEU A 77 -1.02 -15.97 6.79
C LEU A 77 -1.58 -17.35 7.11
N GLU A 78 -1.31 -18.30 6.26
CA GLU A 78 -1.80 -19.68 6.35
C GLU A 78 -0.64 -20.66 6.16
N GLY A 79 -0.81 -21.89 6.68
CA GLY A 79 0.20 -22.94 6.54
C GLY A 79 1.52 -22.63 7.25
N CYS A 80 1.48 -21.81 8.29
CA CYS A 80 2.65 -21.50 9.09
C CYS A 80 3.03 -22.65 10.00
N PRO A 81 4.34 -22.92 10.20
CA PRO A 81 4.78 -23.81 11.25
C PRO A 81 4.48 -23.21 12.63
N PRO A 82 4.41 -24.04 13.70
CA PRO A 82 4.26 -23.53 15.06
C PRO A 82 5.34 -22.53 15.43
N GLY A 83 4.95 -21.45 16.08
CA GLY A 83 5.85 -20.36 16.50
C GLY A 83 5.18 -19.00 16.38
N SER A 84 5.97 -17.96 16.26
CA SER A 84 5.50 -16.58 16.11
C SER A 84 5.99 -15.95 14.81
N VAL A 85 5.20 -15.02 14.27
CA VAL A 85 5.45 -14.34 13.01
C VAL A 85 5.43 -12.83 13.20
N ALA A 86 6.33 -12.12 12.56
CA ALA A 86 6.34 -10.68 12.44
C ALA A 86 6.33 -10.28 10.97
N ILE A 87 5.87 -9.07 10.67
CA ILE A 87 5.87 -8.49 9.32
C ILE A 87 6.76 -7.25 9.30
N LEU A 88 7.45 -7.08 8.20
CA LEU A 88 8.26 -5.91 7.90
C LEU A 88 7.70 -5.27 6.63
N PHE A 89 7.34 -3.98 6.72
CA PHE A 89 6.87 -3.22 5.56
C PHE A 89 8.04 -2.52 4.87
N THR A 90 8.09 -2.61 3.56
CA THR A 90 9.04 -1.90 2.72
C THR A 90 8.32 -1.10 1.65
N GLY A 91 8.95 -0.06 1.15
CA GLY A 91 8.39 0.80 0.10
C GLY A 91 9.27 2.00 -0.13
N THR A 92 8.81 2.92 -0.97
CA THR A 92 9.50 4.20 -1.20
C THR A 92 9.36 5.07 0.05
N PRO A 93 10.46 5.45 0.71
CA PRO A 93 10.38 6.30 1.89
C PRO A 93 10.03 7.75 1.52
N ALA A 94 9.30 8.42 2.39
CA ALA A 94 9.08 9.86 2.32
C ALA A 94 10.33 10.63 2.78
N SER A 95 10.23 11.96 2.92
CA SER A 95 11.31 12.77 3.50
C SER A 95 11.60 12.40 4.97
N ASP A 96 10.59 11.99 5.74
CA ASP A 96 10.76 11.18 6.94
C ASP A 96 10.85 9.72 6.51
N THR A 97 12.02 9.12 6.58
CA THR A 97 12.30 7.77 6.06
C THR A 97 11.56 6.64 6.79
N ASN A 98 10.92 6.95 7.92
CA ASN A 98 10.06 6.02 8.65
C ASN A 98 8.65 5.89 8.05
N LEU A 99 8.32 6.76 7.11
CA LEU A 99 6.99 6.88 6.50
C LEU A 99 7.05 6.52 5.02
N LEU A 100 5.92 6.04 4.47
CA LEU A 100 5.76 5.78 3.05
C LEU A 100 5.46 7.07 2.29
N ALA A 101 6.15 7.26 1.17
CA ALA A 101 5.84 8.33 0.24
C ALA A 101 4.52 8.06 -0.48
N LEU A 102 3.81 9.14 -0.85
CA LEU A 102 2.72 9.06 -1.82
C LEU A 102 3.30 8.99 -3.24
N ASP A 103 2.59 8.30 -4.14
CA ASP A 103 2.98 8.22 -5.55
C ASP A 103 2.75 9.55 -6.29
N ASP A 104 1.85 10.40 -5.79
CA ASP A 104 1.66 11.75 -6.33
C ASP A 104 2.81 12.68 -5.88
N PRO A 105 3.69 13.10 -6.81
CA PRO A 105 4.86 13.91 -6.46
C PRO A 105 4.49 15.30 -5.91
N ALA A 106 3.30 15.81 -6.20
CA ALA A 106 2.85 17.10 -5.67
C ALA A 106 2.48 16.99 -4.19
N MET A 107 1.91 15.87 -3.77
CA MET A 107 1.51 15.63 -2.39
C MET A 107 2.59 14.95 -1.55
N ALA A 108 3.47 14.18 -2.18
CA ALA A 108 4.51 13.39 -1.51
C ALA A 108 5.51 14.22 -0.68
N GLN A 109 5.61 15.53 -0.95
CA GLN A 109 6.48 16.43 -0.20
C GLN A 109 5.85 16.96 1.09
N THR A 110 4.52 16.93 1.18
CA THR A 110 3.77 17.53 2.28
C THR A 110 3.00 16.53 3.13
N VAL A 111 2.71 15.37 2.55
CA VAL A 111 1.93 14.30 3.21
C VAL A 111 2.62 12.95 2.98
N ALA A 112 2.62 12.11 3.98
CA ALA A 112 3.08 10.73 3.90
C ALA A 112 2.08 9.79 4.54
N ILE A 113 2.31 8.48 4.38
CA ILE A 113 1.53 7.44 5.00
C ILE A 113 2.28 6.90 6.21
N GLU A 114 1.61 6.91 7.35
CA GLU A 114 2.09 6.34 8.60
C GLU A 114 1.44 4.98 8.84
N LEU A 115 2.27 3.98 9.13
CA LEU A 115 1.82 2.66 9.56
C LEU A 115 1.90 2.55 11.08
N ARG A 116 0.96 1.82 11.66
CA ARG A 116 0.91 1.57 13.10
C ARG A 116 0.57 0.12 13.39
N ASN A 117 1.11 -0.36 14.49
CA ASN A 117 0.80 -1.68 15.07
C ASN A 117 -0.64 -1.74 15.62
N SER A 118 -1.07 -2.91 16.02
CA SER A 118 -2.39 -3.15 16.63
C SER A 118 -2.61 -2.34 17.92
N ASP A 119 -1.55 -2.05 18.66
CA ASP A 119 -1.57 -1.20 19.86
C ASP A 119 -1.52 0.31 19.54
N ARG A 120 -1.55 0.68 18.24
CA ARG A 120 -1.44 2.04 17.71
C ARG A 120 -0.06 2.69 17.86
N SER A 121 0.95 1.99 18.32
CA SER A 121 2.33 2.45 18.26
C SER A 121 2.78 2.58 16.81
N ARG A 122 3.70 3.50 16.52
CA ARG A 122 4.22 3.69 15.16
C ARG A 122 5.06 2.48 14.76
N LEU A 123 4.89 2.08 13.49
CA LEU A 123 5.71 1.06 12.86
C LEU A 123 6.49 1.72 11.73
N ALA A 124 7.79 1.88 11.90
CA ALA A 124 8.64 2.45 10.88
C ALA A 124 8.84 1.50 9.69
N LEU A 125 9.04 2.06 8.51
CA LEU A 125 9.46 1.28 7.35
C LEU A 125 10.78 0.56 7.64
N GLY A 126 10.86 -0.70 7.26
CA GLY A 126 12.06 -1.51 7.48
C GLY A 126 12.23 -2.05 8.89
N GLU A 127 11.31 -1.77 9.79
CA GLU A 127 11.26 -2.37 11.13
C GLU A 127 10.24 -3.50 11.19
N ALA A 128 10.58 -4.56 11.94
CA ALA A 128 9.66 -5.66 12.16
C ALA A 128 8.55 -5.27 13.14
N SER A 129 7.32 -5.69 12.84
CA SER A 129 6.20 -5.57 13.76
C SER A 129 6.44 -6.41 15.03
N PRO A 130 5.66 -6.18 16.11
CA PRO A 130 5.53 -7.17 17.18
C PRO A 130 5.13 -8.54 16.60
N THR A 131 5.57 -9.60 17.26
CA THR A 131 5.25 -10.97 16.85
C THR A 131 3.84 -11.36 17.26
N GLU A 132 3.18 -12.13 16.39
CA GLU A 132 1.90 -12.79 16.69
C GLU A 132 2.08 -14.31 16.65
N GLU A 133 1.45 -15.02 17.57
CA GLU A 133 1.53 -16.47 17.65
C GLU A 133 0.69 -17.14 16.56
N VAL A 134 1.26 -18.17 15.95
CA VAL A 134 0.56 -19.03 15.00
C VAL A 134 -0.40 -19.93 15.76
N ASP A 135 -1.66 -19.99 15.32
CA ASP A 135 -2.67 -20.85 15.94
C ASP A 135 -2.43 -22.34 15.67
N ALA A 136 -3.24 -23.19 16.32
CA ALA A 136 -3.13 -24.64 16.18
C ALA A 136 -3.40 -25.15 14.75
N ASN A 137 -4.03 -24.35 13.89
CA ASN A 137 -4.33 -24.67 12.50
C ASN A 137 -3.27 -24.14 11.51
N GLY A 138 -2.22 -23.50 12.01
CA GLY A 138 -1.18 -22.90 11.19
C GLY A 138 -1.56 -21.53 10.60
N ASN A 139 -2.53 -20.83 11.18
CA ASN A 139 -2.98 -19.52 10.74
C ASN A 139 -2.53 -18.44 11.70
N VAL A 140 -2.29 -17.25 11.16
CA VAL A 140 -2.04 -16.03 11.95
C VAL A 140 -2.65 -14.83 11.25
N THR A 141 -3.24 -13.94 12.03
CA THR A 141 -3.77 -12.66 11.56
C THR A 141 -3.02 -11.54 12.26
N LEU A 142 -2.36 -10.69 11.48
CA LEU A 142 -1.68 -9.51 11.99
C LEU A 142 -2.54 -8.28 11.69
N ASN A 143 -2.76 -7.46 12.70
CA ASN A 143 -3.61 -6.27 12.61
C ASN A 143 -2.76 -5.01 12.67
N PHE A 144 -3.08 -4.07 11.78
CA PHE A 144 -2.37 -2.79 11.64
C PHE A 144 -3.35 -1.66 11.42
N PHE A 145 -2.82 -0.45 11.47
CA PHE A 145 -3.52 0.76 11.05
C PHE A 145 -2.64 1.54 10.07
N ALA A 146 -3.31 2.31 9.22
CA ALA A 146 -2.67 3.28 8.35
C ALA A 146 -3.42 4.62 8.42
N ASN A 147 -2.70 5.71 8.25
CA ASN A 147 -3.25 7.06 8.21
C ASN A 147 -2.34 7.99 7.41
N TYR A 148 -2.86 9.14 6.99
CA TYR A 148 -2.03 10.21 6.47
C TYR A 148 -1.40 11.00 7.61
N ARG A 149 -0.18 11.48 7.37
CA ARG A 149 0.55 12.38 8.27
C ARG A 149 1.13 13.55 7.50
N ALA A 150 0.92 14.75 8.01
CA ALA A 150 1.53 15.96 7.45
C ALA A 150 3.03 16.00 7.77
N LEU A 151 3.84 16.20 6.72
CA LEU A 151 5.30 16.37 6.82
C LEU A 151 5.69 17.84 7.01
N ALA A 152 4.85 18.74 6.50
CA ALA A 152 5.06 20.18 6.55
C ALA A 152 3.76 20.90 6.89
N SER A 153 3.87 22.14 7.34
CA SER A 153 2.71 22.99 7.57
C SER A 153 2.16 23.53 6.24
N GLY A 154 0.84 23.74 6.17
CA GLY A 154 0.18 24.33 5.01
C GLY A 154 -0.02 23.36 3.85
N VAL A 155 -0.38 22.11 4.13
CA VAL A 155 -0.83 21.14 3.11
C VAL A 155 -1.98 21.76 2.30
N ARG A 156 -1.83 21.79 0.98
CA ARG A 156 -2.80 22.38 0.03
C ARG A 156 -3.24 21.38 -1.01
#